data_04b2d3a772a64ae6a0047f843930360e
#
_entry.id   04b2d3a772a64ae6a0047f843930360e
#
_cell.length_a   1.000
_cell.length_b   1.000
_cell.length_c   1.000
_cell.angle_alpha   90.00
_cell.angle_beta   90.00
_cell.angle_gamma   90.00
#
_symmetry.space_group_name_H-M   'P 1'
#
loop_
_entity.id
_entity.type
_entity.pdbx_description
1 polymer ?
#
loop_
_entity_poly.entity_id
_entity_poly.type
_entity_poly.pdbx_seq_one_letter_code
_entity_poly.pdbx_strand_id
1 'polypeptide(L)'
;ITHNETSSGVMNPIEEIAAVVRKYPETVFCVDMVSSAGGYRVDVDRLGIDICITSSQKCLGLPAGLAACTFSRKAVERARTVQNRGFYLDLLQLYDFIQKKDYQYPSTPSLAHMFALDYQLDYIINEEGLENRFARHEEMMEMVREWAGRNFALLAEDDIASRTVTTVVNTRN
;
A
#
# COMPACT_ATOMS: atom_id res chain seq x y z
N ILE A 1 11.07 0.54 1.91
CA ILE A 1 10.57 -0.05 3.17
C ILE A 1 9.19 -0.66 2.97
N THR A 2 8.87 -1.74 3.68
CA THR A 2 7.52 -2.28 3.83
C THR A 2 6.85 -1.57 5.00
N HIS A 3 5.67 -0.95 4.77
CA HIS A 3 4.91 -0.34 5.86
C HIS A 3 4.29 -1.40 6.77
N ASN A 4 3.68 -2.42 6.17
CA ASN A 4 2.96 -3.47 6.90
C ASN A 4 3.45 -4.85 6.48
N GLU A 5 4.27 -5.49 7.32
CA GLU A 5 4.85 -6.80 7.01
C GLU A 5 3.83 -7.92 7.28
N THR A 6 3.35 -8.51 6.21
CA THR A 6 2.26 -9.50 6.27
C THR A 6 2.65 -10.78 7.02
N SER A 7 3.90 -11.22 6.91
CA SER A 7 4.35 -12.49 7.50
C SER A 7 4.49 -12.43 9.02
N SER A 8 4.81 -11.27 9.56
CA SER A 8 5.00 -11.05 11.00
C SER A 8 3.85 -10.31 11.66
N GLY A 9 3.01 -9.62 10.88
CA GLY A 9 1.96 -8.73 11.40
C GLY A 9 2.52 -7.46 12.03
N VAL A 10 3.74 -7.06 11.67
CA VAL A 10 4.39 -5.84 12.17
C VAL A 10 4.06 -4.67 11.25
N MET A 11 3.70 -3.53 11.83
CA MET A 11 3.56 -2.26 11.14
C MET A 11 4.74 -1.35 11.49
N ASN A 12 5.53 -0.99 10.47
CA ASN A 12 6.67 -0.11 10.64
C ASN A 12 6.22 1.35 10.89
N PRO A 13 6.92 2.11 11.76
CA PRO A 13 6.56 3.48 12.12
C PRO A 13 6.88 4.45 10.98
N ILE A 14 5.99 4.53 10.00
CA ILE A 14 6.22 5.24 8.74
C ILE A 14 6.42 6.76 8.93
N GLU A 15 5.80 7.35 9.96
CA GLU A 15 5.91 8.77 10.28
C GLU A 15 7.34 9.12 10.73
N GLU A 16 7.90 8.32 11.65
CA GLU A 16 9.25 8.49 12.18
C GLU A 16 10.30 8.23 11.10
N ILE A 17 10.07 7.22 10.28
CA ILE A 17 10.94 6.90 9.14
C ILE A 17 10.93 8.04 8.13
N ALA A 18 9.76 8.57 7.78
CA ALA A 18 9.62 9.73 6.90
C ALA A 18 10.36 10.96 7.44
N ALA A 19 10.31 11.19 8.77
CA ALA A 19 11.03 12.28 9.41
C ALA A 19 12.55 12.15 9.29
N VAL A 20 13.06 10.91 9.29
CA VAL A 20 14.49 10.64 9.05
C VAL A 20 14.83 10.82 7.58
N VAL A 21 14.04 10.25 6.65
CA VAL A 21 14.31 10.32 5.21
C VAL A 21 14.32 11.76 4.70
N ARG A 22 13.47 12.64 5.24
CA ARG A 22 13.45 14.07 4.87
C ARG A 22 14.78 14.80 5.09
N LYS A 23 15.65 14.28 5.95
CA LYS A 23 16.98 14.86 6.17
C LYS A 23 17.94 14.57 5.00
N TYR A 24 17.52 13.70 4.07
CA TYR A 24 18.31 13.25 2.93
C TYR A 24 17.54 13.49 1.63
N PRO A 25 17.50 14.74 1.13
CA PRO A 25 16.64 15.15 0.01
C PRO A 25 16.88 14.38 -1.29
N GLU A 26 18.09 13.86 -1.49
CA GLU A 26 18.45 13.04 -2.67
C GLU A 26 17.93 11.60 -2.60
N THR A 27 17.45 11.16 -1.44
CA THR A 27 16.95 9.78 -1.25
C THR A 27 15.52 9.67 -1.75
N VAL A 28 15.25 8.74 -2.65
CA VAL A 28 13.90 8.37 -3.09
C VAL A 28 13.28 7.45 -2.04
N PHE A 29 12.15 7.88 -1.46
CA PHE A 29 11.45 7.13 -0.43
C PHE A 29 10.38 6.22 -1.05
N CYS A 30 10.68 4.92 -1.09
CA CYS A 30 9.78 3.91 -1.64
C CYS A 30 9.12 3.12 -0.51
N VAL A 31 7.79 3.00 -0.56
CA VAL A 31 7.01 2.29 0.46
C VAL A 31 6.11 1.23 -0.16
N ASP A 32 6.27 0.01 0.29
CA ASP A 32 5.32 -1.07 0.04
C ASP A 32 4.16 -0.93 1.04
N MET A 33 2.97 -0.67 0.52
CA MET A 33 1.73 -0.55 1.27
C MET A 33 0.70 -1.62 0.86
N VAL A 34 1.14 -2.71 0.29
CA VAL A 34 0.27 -3.76 -0.23
C VAL A 34 -0.74 -4.24 0.81
N SER A 35 -0.33 -4.42 2.05
CA SER A 35 -1.19 -4.91 3.14
C SER A 35 -1.78 -3.82 4.03
N SER A 36 -1.60 -2.53 3.71
CA SER A 36 -2.13 -1.43 4.52
C SER A 36 -2.94 -0.40 3.74
N ALA A 37 -2.64 -0.18 2.45
CA ALA A 37 -3.33 0.84 1.66
C ALA A 37 -4.83 0.54 1.52
N GLY A 38 -5.67 1.49 1.90
CA GLY A 38 -7.12 1.37 1.91
C GLY A 38 -7.72 0.76 3.19
N GLY A 39 -6.87 0.29 4.12
CA GLY A 39 -7.30 -0.20 5.45
C GLY A 39 -6.72 0.60 6.61
N TYR A 40 -5.66 1.34 6.37
CA TYR A 40 -5.03 2.22 7.36
C TYR A 40 -4.68 3.56 6.71
N ARG A 41 -4.79 4.63 7.49
CA ARG A 41 -4.52 5.99 7.01
C ARG A 41 -3.01 6.20 6.83
N VAL A 42 -2.60 6.51 5.62
CA VAL A 42 -1.26 7.01 5.30
C VAL A 42 -1.39 8.18 4.33
N ASP A 43 -0.88 9.32 4.71
CA ASP A 43 -0.84 10.50 3.86
C ASP A 43 0.48 10.52 3.09
N VAL A 44 0.45 9.98 1.89
CA VAL A 44 1.62 9.79 1.01
C VAL A 44 2.33 11.10 0.73
N ASP A 45 1.57 12.15 0.42
CA ASP A 45 2.12 13.47 0.06
C ASP A 45 2.72 14.17 1.28
N ARG A 46 2.00 14.19 2.40
CA ARG A 46 2.49 14.78 3.65
C ARG A 46 3.76 14.10 4.16
N LEU A 47 3.87 12.80 4.01
CA LEU A 47 5.04 12.03 4.42
C LEU A 47 6.20 12.11 3.43
N GLY A 48 5.97 12.63 2.23
CA GLY A 48 6.99 12.73 1.18
C GLY A 48 7.40 11.36 0.64
N ILE A 49 6.45 10.44 0.58
CA ILE A 49 6.65 9.13 -0.06
C ILE A 49 6.73 9.34 -1.56
N ASP A 50 7.85 8.96 -2.16
CA ASP A 50 8.10 9.16 -3.58
C ASP A 50 7.49 8.06 -4.45
N ILE A 51 7.51 6.83 -3.96
CA ILE A 51 6.88 5.68 -4.62
C ILE A 51 6.08 4.92 -3.57
N CYS A 52 4.80 4.71 -3.85
CA CYS A 52 3.92 3.88 -3.04
C CYS A 52 3.32 2.78 -3.93
N ILE A 53 3.33 1.54 -3.47
CA ILE A 53 2.73 0.41 -4.18
C ILE A 53 1.68 -0.28 -3.32
N THR A 54 0.60 -0.72 -3.99
CA THR A 54 -0.43 -1.57 -3.40
C THR A 54 -0.99 -2.54 -4.43
N SER A 55 -1.87 -3.44 -4.01
CA SER A 55 -2.50 -4.43 -4.88
C SER A 55 -3.99 -4.61 -4.59
N SER A 56 -4.71 -5.08 -5.61
CA SER A 56 -6.16 -5.19 -5.59
C SER A 56 -6.71 -6.15 -4.54
N GLN A 57 -6.01 -7.27 -4.24
CA GLN A 57 -6.50 -8.36 -3.40
C GLN A 57 -6.34 -8.18 -1.89
N LYS A 58 -5.89 -7.03 -1.43
CA LYS A 58 -5.73 -6.72 0.00
C LYS A 58 -6.87 -5.82 0.48
N CYS A 59 -6.57 -4.76 1.19
CA CYS A 59 -7.61 -3.87 1.74
C CYS A 59 -8.50 -3.19 0.68
N LEU A 60 -8.14 -3.21 -0.60
CA LEU A 60 -9.03 -2.77 -1.68
C LEU A 60 -10.20 -3.75 -1.92
N GLY A 61 -10.07 -5.02 -1.49
CA GLY A 61 -11.18 -5.98 -1.49
C GLY A 61 -11.55 -6.54 -2.86
N LEU A 62 -10.62 -6.59 -3.81
CA LEU A 62 -10.82 -7.08 -5.16
C LEU A 62 -10.05 -8.40 -5.40
N PRO A 63 -10.34 -9.13 -6.48
CA PRO A 63 -9.50 -10.25 -6.89
C PRO A 63 -8.05 -9.84 -7.16
N ALA A 64 -7.11 -10.77 -7.00
CA ALA A 64 -5.72 -10.56 -7.37
C ALA A 64 -5.58 -10.39 -8.89
N GLY A 65 -4.67 -9.49 -9.33
CA GLY A 65 -4.37 -9.30 -10.75
C GLY A 65 -4.08 -7.86 -11.16
N LEU A 66 -4.22 -6.90 -10.23
CA LEU A 66 -3.89 -5.49 -10.48
C LEU A 66 -3.01 -4.96 -9.35
N ALA A 67 -1.97 -4.24 -9.71
CA ALA A 67 -1.19 -3.41 -8.80
C ALA A 67 -1.40 -1.93 -9.13
N ALA A 68 -1.49 -1.10 -8.11
CA ALA A 68 -1.48 0.35 -8.25
C ALA A 68 -0.18 0.92 -7.68
N CYS A 69 0.35 1.93 -8.36
CA CYS A 69 1.57 2.61 -7.96
C CYS A 69 1.41 4.11 -8.13
N THR A 70 1.80 4.87 -7.12
CA THR A 70 1.99 6.33 -7.24
C THR A 70 3.46 6.65 -7.27
N PHE A 71 3.85 7.74 -7.94
CA PHE A 71 5.23 8.21 -7.91
C PHE A 71 5.30 9.73 -8.03
N SER A 72 6.19 10.31 -7.25
CA SER A 72 6.43 11.74 -7.17
C SER A 72 7.20 12.24 -8.39
N ARG A 73 7.22 13.59 -8.57
CA ARG A 73 8.08 14.23 -9.56
C ARG A 73 9.56 13.87 -9.32
N LYS A 74 10.01 13.85 -8.06
CA LYS A 74 11.40 13.46 -7.70
C LYS A 74 11.72 12.05 -8.16
N ALA A 75 10.80 11.09 -7.99
CA ALA A 75 10.99 9.72 -8.48
C ALA A 75 11.12 9.67 -10.00
N VAL A 76 10.27 10.42 -10.73
CA VAL A 76 10.35 10.52 -12.20
C VAL A 76 11.69 11.12 -12.64
N GLU A 77 12.13 12.22 -12.04
CA GLU A 77 13.40 12.87 -12.37
C GLU A 77 14.58 11.94 -12.07
N ARG A 78 14.55 11.25 -10.94
CA ARG A 78 15.57 10.25 -10.59
C ARG A 78 15.59 9.09 -11.59
N ALA A 79 14.44 8.57 -11.97
CA ALA A 79 14.34 7.48 -12.95
C ALA A 79 14.96 7.84 -14.30
N ARG A 80 14.89 9.12 -14.72
CA ARG A 80 15.52 9.59 -15.98
C ARG A 80 17.06 9.48 -15.95
N THR A 81 17.67 9.46 -14.77
CA THR A 81 19.13 9.34 -14.63
C THR A 81 19.61 7.90 -14.49
N VAL A 82 18.68 6.95 -14.28
CA VAL A 82 19.02 5.53 -14.08
C VAL A 82 18.99 4.79 -15.41
N GLN A 83 20.07 4.06 -15.70
CA GLN A 83 20.15 3.18 -16.86
C GLN A 83 19.67 1.76 -16.52
N ASN A 84 19.31 0.98 -17.55
CA ASN A 84 18.94 -0.43 -17.42
C ASN A 84 17.76 -0.71 -16.47
N ARG A 85 16.69 0.09 -16.57
CA ARG A 85 15.46 -0.05 -15.77
C ARG A 85 14.61 -1.26 -16.12
N GLY A 86 15.01 -2.02 -17.15
CA GLY A 86 14.22 -3.13 -17.69
C GLY A 86 13.16 -2.64 -18.68
N PHE A 87 12.18 -3.49 -18.97
CA PHE A 87 11.12 -3.19 -19.94
C PHE A 87 9.74 -3.14 -19.27
N TYR A 88 9.28 -4.26 -18.72
CA TYR A 88 7.91 -4.38 -18.22
C TYR A 88 7.66 -3.57 -16.92
N LEU A 89 8.67 -3.48 -16.06
CA LEU A 89 8.60 -2.76 -14.78
C LEU A 89 9.19 -1.34 -14.83
N ASP A 90 9.46 -0.82 -16.02
CA ASP A 90 9.92 0.58 -16.18
C ASP A 90 8.76 1.56 -15.97
N LEU A 91 8.59 2.04 -14.74
CA LEU A 91 7.55 3.02 -14.38
C LEU A 91 7.71 4.35 -15.14
N LEU A 92 8.92 4.72 -15.54
CA LEU A 92 9.14 5.91 -16.35
C LEU A 92 8.54 5.76 -17.75
N GLN A 93 8.69 4.59 -18.37
CA GLN A 93 8.06 4.30 -19.67
C GLN A 93 6.53 4.39 -19.55
N LEU A 94 5.96 3.82 -18.48
CA LEU A 94 4.53 3.89 -18.20
C LEU A 94 4.08 5.34 -18.00
N TYR A 95 4.80 6.12 -17.21
CA TYR A 95 4.52 7.54 -16.99
C TYR A 95 4.55 8.34 -18.29
N ASP A 96 5.64 8.24 -19.06
CA ASP A 96 5.80 8.98 -20.33
C ASP A 96 4.71 8.58 -21.35
N PHE A 97 4.27 7.32 -21.33
CA PHE A 97 3.21 6.84 -22.22
C PHE A 97 1.85 7.45 -21.85
N ILE A 98 1.49 7.46 -20.55
CA ILE A 98 0.25 8.06 -20.04
C ILE A 98 0.22 9.58 -20.37
N GLN A 99 1.34 10.28 -20.24
CA GLN A 99 1.42 11.71 -20.51
C GLN A 99 1.25 12.05 -22.02
N LYS A 100 1.71 11.16 -22.91
CA LYS A 100 1.71 11.40 -24.35
C LYS A 100 0.48 10.89 -25.10
N LYS A 101 -0.25 9.95 -24.53
CA LYS A 101 -1.26 9.15 -25.20
C LYS A 101 -2.63 9.18 -24.53
N ASP A 102 -3.03 10.33 -23.99
CA ASP A 102 -4.35 10.50 -23.38
C ASP A 102 -4.69 9.37 -22.36
N TYR A 103 -3.80 9.16 -21.40
CA TYR A 103 -3.94 8.14 -20.35
C TYR A 103 -3.96 6.69 -20.85
N GLN A 104 -3.39 6.43 -22.02
CA GLN A 104 -3.20 5.06 -22.50
C GLN A 104 -2.02 4.36 -21.80
N TYR A 105 -1.98 3.04 -21.91
CA TYR A 105 -0.92 2.21 -21.37
C TYR A 105 -0.07 1.60 -22.49
N PRO A 106 1.22 1.31 -22.24
CA PRO A 106 2.09 0.66 -23.22
C PRO A 106 1.74 -0.81 -23.47
N SER A 107 0.91 -1.41 -22.61
CA SER A 107 0.44 -2.79 -22.70
C SER A 107 -1.06 -2.86 -22.48
N THR A 108 -1.70 -3.97 -22.87
CA THR A 108 -3.14 -4.17 -22.65
C THR A 108 -3.42 -4.34 -21.14
N PRO A 109 -4.22 -3.43 -20.53
CA PRO A 109 -4.58 -3.58 -19.12
C PRO A 109 -5.65 -4.66 -18.92
N SER A 110 -5.77 -5.16 -17.69
CA SER A 110 -6.88 -6.02 -17.29
C SER A 110 -8.15 -5.18 -17.09
N LEU A 111 -8.95 -5.04 -18.13
CA LEU A 111 -10.16 -4.20 -18.11
C LEU A 111 -11.14 -4.62 -17.02
N ALA A 112 -11.32 -5.92 -16.79
CA ALA A 112 -12.23 -6.41 -15.75
C ALA A 112 -11.80 -5.91 -14.34
N HIS A 113 -10.49 -5.93 -14.05
CA HIS A 113 -9.97 -5.40 -12.79
C HIS A 113 -10.05 -3.87 -12.73
N MET A 114 -9.88 -3.18 -13.84
CA MET A 114 -9.99 -1.71 -13.88
C MET A 114 -11.43 -1.25 -13.60
N PHE A 115 -12.43 -1.86 -14.23
CA PHE A 115 -13.83 -1.57 -13.94
C PHE A 115 -14.21 -1.91 -12.49
N ALA A 116 -13.71 -3.05 -11.98
CA ALA A 116 -13.94 -3.42 -10.58
C ALA A 116 -13.28 -2.45 -9.62
N LEU A 117 -12.07 -1.95 -9.94
CA LEU A 117 -11.37 -0.96 -9.12
C LEU A 117 -12.07 0.39 -9.15
N ASP A 118 -12.53 0.84 -10.31
CA ASP A 118 -13.29 2.08 -10.46
C ASP A 118 -14.55 2.07 -9.58
N TYR A 119 -15.37 1.02 -9.68
CA TYR A 119 -16.53 0.82 -8.83
C TYR A 119 -16.18 0.78 -7.34
N GLN A 120 -15.13 0.04 -6.98
CA GLN A 120 -14.71 -0.10 -5.58
C GLN A 120 -14.18 1.21 -5.00
N LEU A 121 -13.44 1.98 -5.78
CA LEU A 121 -12.94 3.29 -5.34
C LEU A 121 -14.08 4.29 -5.18
N ASP A 122 -15.06 4.28 -6.09
CA ASP A 122 -16.26 5.11 -5.96
C ASP A 122 -17.02 4.79 -4.68
N TYR A 123 -17.27 3.51 -4.40
CA TYR A 123 -17.87 3.06 -3.15
C TYR A 123 -17.07 3.51 -1.92
N ILE A 124 -15.75 3.28 -1.91
CA ILE A 124 -14.87 3.65 -0.78
C ILE A 124 -14.89 5.15 -0.52
N ILE A 125 -14.87 5.97 -1.56
CA ILE A 125 -14.71 7.42 -1.44
C ILE A 125 -16.07 8.10 -1.19
N ASN A 126 -17.09 7.71 -1.94
CA ASN A 126 -18.34 8.45 -2.00
C ASN A 126 -19.48 7.83 -1.18
N GLU A 127 -19.47 6.52 -0.93
CA GLU A 127 -20.52 5.82 -0.18
C GLU A 127 -20.07 5.46 1.24
N GLU A 128 -19.00 4.68 1.41
CA GLU A 128 -18.50 4.30 2.74
C GLU A 128 -17.82 5.48 3.45
N GLY A 129 -17.00 6.23 2.73
CA GLY A 129 -16.12 7.27 3.25
C GLY A 129 -14.84 6.69 3.88
N LEU A 130 -13.69 7.36 3.63
CA LEU A 130 -12.38 6.87 4.08
C LEU A 130 -12.28 6.73 5.60
N GLU A 131 -12.87 7.68 6.36
CA GLU A 131 -12.83 7.63 7.83
C GLU A 131 -13.58 6.42 8.38
N ASN A 132 -14.78 6.18 7.86
CA ASN A 132 -15.60 5.03 8.27
C ASN A 132 -14.89 3.71 7.89
N ARG A 133 -14.22 3.69 6.74
CA ARG A 133 -13.45 2.53 6.31
C ARG A 133 -12.29 2.23 7.25
N PHE A 134 -11.52 3.23 7.65
CA PHE A 134 -10.41 3.04 8.59
C PHE A 134 -10.92 2.61 9.96
N ALA A 135 -11.97 3.24 10.47
CA ALA A 135 -12.60 2.86 11.74
C ALA A 135 -13.10 1.40 11.72
N ARG A 136 -13.75 0.99 10.62
CA ARG A 136 -14.22 -0.40 10.45
C ARG A 136 -13.05 -1.40 10.42
N HIS A 137 -11.94 -1.07 9.78
CA HIS A 137 -10.75 -1.95 9.78
C HIS A 137 -10.14 -2.07 11.18
N GLU A 138 -10.12 -0.98 11.93
CA GLU A 138 -9.64 -0.99 13.32
C GLU A 138 -10.54 -1.84 14.21
N GLU A 139 -11.85 -1.67 14.15
CA GLU A 139 -12.82 -2.48 14.89
C GLU A 139 -12.68 -3.98 14.56
N MET A 140 -12.58 -4.33 13.27
CA MET A 140 -12.37 -5.72 12.87
C MET A 140 -11.05 -6.27 13.38
N MET A 141 -9.99 -5.48 13.37
CA MET A 141 -8.68 -5.87 13.92
C MET A 141 -8.76 -6.13 15.42
N GLU A 142 -9.41 -5.25 16.19
CA GLU A 142 -9.59 -5.43 17.62
C GLU A 142 -10.35 -6.72 17.95
N MET A 143 -11.46 -6.99 17.26
CA MET A 143 -12.24 -8.23 17.40
C MET A 143 -11.40 -9.48 17.13
N VAL A 144 -10.61 -9.47 16.05
CA VAL A 144 -9.76 -10.60 15.66
C VAL A 144 -8.63 -10.80 16.67
N ARG A 145 -8.00 -9.72 17.14
CA ARG A 145 -6.91 -9.79 18.13
C ARG A 145 -7.42 -10.27 19.49
N GLU A 146 -8.59 -9.81 19.93
CA GLU A 146 -9.19 -10.29 21.16
C GLU A 146 -9.47 -11.80 21.09
N TRP A 147 -10.05 -12.27 19.99
CA TRP A 147 -10.27 -13.70 19.77
C TRP A 147 -8.95 -14.49 19.70
N ALA A 148 -7.98 -13.98 18.95
CA ALA A 148 -6.68 -14.61 18.79
C ALA A 148 -5.92 -14.69 20.12
N GLY A 149 -5.91 -13.63 20.92
CA GLY A 149 -5.26 -13.60 22.22
C GLY A 149 -5.86 -14.56 23.27
N ARG A 150 -7.14 -14.92 23.12
CA ARG A 150 -7.78 -15.93 23.96
C ARG A 150 -7.42 -17.36 23.53
N ASN A 151 -7.04 -17.57 22.30
CA ASN A 151 -6.87 -18.91 21.70
C ASN A 151 -5.41 -19.24 21.36
N PHE A 152 -4.57 -18.23 21.10
CA PHE A 152 -3.20 -18.34 20.62
C PHE A 152 -2.32 -17.26 21.25
N ALA A 153 -1.03 -17.32 21.01
CA ALA A 153 -0.15 -16.18 21.24
C ALA A 153 -0.13 -15.29 19.99
N LEU A 154 -0.16 -13.98 20.17
CA LEU A 154 0.08 -13.03 19.08
C LEU A 154 1.58 -13.03 18.75
N LEU A 155 1.92 -12.92 17.46
CA LEU A 155 3.31 -12.92 17.02
C LEU A 155 3.92 -11.53 17.17
N ALA A 156 3.20 -10.48 16.73
CA ALA A 156 3.65 -9.11 16.85
C ALA A 156 3.32 -8.55 18.23
N GLU A 157 4.26 -7.79 18.82
CA GLU A 157 4.05 -7.03 20.05
C GLU A 157 3.01 -5.91 19.80
N ASP A 158 2.28 -5.53 20.84
CA ASP A 158 1.10 -4.66 20.73
C ASP A 158 1.40 -3.27 20.17
N ASP A 159 2.55 -2.70 20.48
CA ASP A 159 2.99 -1.37 20.07
C ASP A 159 3.39 -1.27 18.59
N ILE A 160 3.77 -2.40 18.00
CA ILE A 160 4.16 -2.49 16.58
C ILE A 160 3.21 -3.34 15.74
N ALA A 161 2.12 -3.83 16.33
CA ALA A 161 1.21 -4.72 15.63
C ALA A 161 0.41 -3.99 14.55
N SER A 162 0.28 -4.66 13.41
CA SER A 162 -0.49 -4.19 12.27
C SER A 162 -1.98 -3.98 12.60
N ARG A 163 -2.56 -2.93 12.00
CA ARG A 163 -3.99 -2.62 12.08
C ARG A 163 -4.83 -3.31 11.00
N THR A 164 -4.18 -4.02 10.07
CA THR A 164 -4.85 -4.69 8.95
C THR A 164 -4.49 -6.17 8.82
N VAL A 165 -3.51 -6.65 9.58
CA VAL A 165 -3.06 -8.05 9.58
C VAL A 165 -2.86 -8.51 11.01
N THR A 166 -3.45 -9.64 11.38
CA THR A 166 -3.19 -10.30 12.66
C THR A 166 -2.46 -11.63 12.42
N THR A 167 -1.29 -11.77 13.03
CA THR A 167 -0.50 -12.99 12.98
C THR A 167 -0.47 -13.66 14.35
N VAL A 168 -0.58 -14.98 14.33
CA VAL A 168 -0.62 -15.78 15.56
C VAL A 168 0.47 -16.85 15.55
N VAL A 169 1.00 -17.14 16.72
CA VAL A 169 1.81 -18.33 16.95
C VAL A 169 0.87 -19.47 17.32
N ASN A 170 0.87 -20.54 16.51
CA ASN A 170 0.09 -21.72 16.86
C ASN A 170 0.76 -22.46 18.04
N THR A 171 0.18 -22.30 19.21
CA THR A 171 0.64 -22.95 20.45
C THR A 171 -0.05 -24.29 20.72
N ARG A 172 -0.95 -24.69 19.81
CA ARG A 172 -1.67 -25.97 19.90
C ARG A 172 -0.97 -26.99 19.00
N ASN A 173 -0.51 -28.07 19.58
CA ASN A 173 0.03 -29.25 18.87
C ASN A 173 -1.10 -30.15 18.36
#